data_072b01ce8cfa857bbe1f49f9f0a4ab6e
#
_entry.id   072b01ce8cfa857bbe1f49f9f0a4ab6e
#
_cell.length_a   1.000
_cell.length_b   1.000
_cell.length_c   1.000
_cell.angle_alpha   90.00
_cell.angle_beta   90.00
_cell.angle_gamma   90.00
#
_symmetry.space_group_name_H-M   'P 1'
#
loop_
_entity.id
_entity.type
_entity.pdbx_description
1 polymer ?
#
loop_
_entity_poly.entity_id
_entity_poly.type
_entity_poly.pdbx_seq_one_letter_code
_entity_poly.pdbx_strand_id
1 'polypeptide(L)'
;MTGAIVARCGLAAAAFGLFLISGPAAAIELTAAQSDLYTTVSIFPPSATSMTVCYGFVCRRRELLDFTPADRSALSKILGTGRSSAAAERAAVQKAVIWFDRRMGPILGTNKRVANADIRAFDDMHNFDCWDTTRNTTSLLLVLQEWGLLKYHVVGDPHYRGNALVLQLPHNTAVLVDRATRTEWVVDMWTRAYAEPPDVKPLMKWIKEN
;
A
#
# COMPACT_ATOMS: atom_id res chain seq x y z
N MET A 1 -17.73 -60.18 59.76
CA MET A 1 -17.54 -58.69 59.63
C MET A 1 -16.63 -58.46 58.46
N THR A 2 -17.20 -58.18 57.31
CA THR A 2 -16.52 -58.08 56.03
C THR A 2 -16.55 -56.60 55.58
N GLY A 3 -15.38 -55.98 55.58
CA GLY A 3 -15.22 -54.57 55.12
C GLY A 3 -14.94 -54.54 53.64
N ALA A 4 -15.77 -53.81 52.87
CA ALA A 4 -15.61 -53.63 51.47
C ALA A 4 -14.72 -52.38 51.22
N ILE A 5 -13.65 -52.55 50.45
CA ILE A 5 -12.76 -51.48 49.96
C ILE A 5 -13.31 -50.94 48.63
N VAL A 6 -13.73 -49.67 48.61
CA VAL A 6 -14.19 -49.00 47.40
C VAL A 6 -12.97 -48.32 46.79
N ALA A 7 -12.54 -48.81 45.61
CA ALA A 7 -11.50 -48.14 44.76
C ALA A 7 -12.12 -47.00 43.98
N ARG A 8 -11.62 -45.75 44.19
CA ARG A 8 -11.95 -44.56 43.37
C ARG A 8 -11.02 -44.52 42.17
N CYS A 9 -11.56 -44.77 40.99
CA CYS A 9 -10.88 -44.46 39.70
C CYS A 9 -10.94 -42.96 39.46
N GLY A 10 -9.78 -42.29 39.49
CA GLY A 10 -9.65 -40.91 39.04
C GLY A 10 -9.48 -40.84 37.53
N LEU A 11 -10.41 -40.19 36.81
CA LEU A 11 -10.24 -39.86 35.42
C LEU A 11 -9.31 -38.66 35.32
N ALA A 12 -8.13 -38.84 34.74
CA ALA A 12 -7.24 -37.75 34.31
C ALA A 12 -7.72 -37.25 32.96
N ALA A 13 -8.26 -36.04 32.90
CA ALA A 13 -8.59 -35.33 31.65
C ALA A 13 -7.30 -34.77 31.04
N ALA A 14 -6.84 -35.37 29.96
CA ALA A 14 -5.75 -34.82 29.15
C ALA A 14 -6.28 -33.62 28.32
N ALA A 15 -5.87 -32.40 28.68
CA ALA A 15 -6.12 -31.22 27.89
C ALA A 15 -5.20 -31.23 26.64
N PHE A 16 -5.77 -31.53 25.48
CA PHE A 16 -5.08 -31.38 24.20
C PHE A 16 -5.04 -29.88 23.86
N GLY A 17 -3.89 -29.24 24.08
CA GLY A 17 -3.63 -27.87 23.63
C GLY A 17 -3.57 -27.84 22.12
N LEU A 18 -4.54 -27.18 21.49
CA LEU A 18 -4.50 -26.86 20.04
C LEU A 18 -3.39 -25.82 19.82
N PHE A 19 -2.22 -26.25 19.41
CA PHE A 19 -1.20 -25.36 18.85
C PHE A 19 -1.70 -24.87 17.48
N LEU A 20 -2.20 -23.64 17.42
CA LEU A 20 -2.41 -22.93 16.15
C LEU A 20 -1.03 -22.67 15.54
N ILE A 21 -0.62 -23.50 14.60
CA ILE A 21 0.55 -23.24 13.78
C ILE A 21 0.18 -22.09 12.85
N SER A 22 0.62 -20.88 13.20
CA SER A 22 0.56 -19.75 12.26
C SER A 22 1.45 -20.10 11.06
N GLY A 23 0.85 -20.47 9.95
CA GLY A 23 1.56 -20.67 8.69
C GLY A 23 2.29 -19.39 8.28
N PRO A 24 3.35 -19.47 7.46
CA PRO A 24 4.00 -18.28 6.92
C PRO A 24 2.94 -17.41 6.23
N ALA A 25 2.97 -16.10 6.49
CA ALA A 25 2.10 -15.16 5.79
C ALA A 25 2.32 -15.33 4.29
N ALA A 26 1.26 -15.65 3.54
CA ALA A 26 1.36 -15.79 2.10
C ALA A 26 1.86 -14.46 1.51
N ALA A 27 2.82 -14.54 0.58
CA ALA A 27 3.28 -13.37 -0.14
C ALA A 27 2.12 -12.82 -1.00
N ILE A 28 2.01 -11.50 -1.11
CA ILE A 28 1.02 -10.87 -1.98
C ILE A 28 1.34 -11.28 -3.42
N GLU A 29 0.33 -11.75 -4.15
CA GLU A 29 0.46 -12.11 -5.55
C GLU A 29 0.58 -10.82 -6.40
N LEU A 30 1.63 -10.76 -7.23
CA LEU A 30 1.97 -9.60 -8.05
C LEU A 30 1.92 -9.96 -9.53
N THR A 31 1.50 -9.00 -10.35
CA THR A 31 1.76 -9.06 -11.80
C THR A 31 3.25 -8.86 -12.09
N ALA A 32 3.68 -9.14 -13.32
CA ALA A 32 5.05 -8.85 -13.73
C ALA A 32 5.41 -7.36 -13.59
N ALA A 33 4.52 -6.48 -14.06
CA ALA A 33 4.74 -5.03 -13.98
C ALA A 33 4.79 -4.51 -12.53
N GLN A 34 3.98 -5.07 -11.64
CA GLN A 34 4.06 -4.76 -10.21
C GLN A 34 5.37 -5.27 -9.60
N SER A 35 5.81 -6.49 -9.96
CA SER A 35 7.08 -7.06 -9.50
C SER A 35 8.27 -6.20 -9.90
N ASP A 36 8.27 -5.66 -11.12
CA ASP A 36 9.34 -4.81 -11.64
C ASP A 36 9.55 -3.54 -10.81
N LEU A 37 8.51 -3.00 -10.16
CA LEU A 37 8.65 -1.86 -9.25
C LEU A 37 9.66 -2.14 -8.13
N TYR A 38 9.75 -3.38 -7.68
CA TYR A 38 10.58 -3.78 -6.54
C TYR A 38 11.93 -4.33 -6.98
N THR A 39 11.96 -5.16 -8.01
CA THR A 39 13.19 -5.80 -8.50
C THR A 39 14.18 -4.80 -9.09
N THR A 40 13.71 -3.78 -9.80
CA THR A 40 14.54 -2.72 -10.41
C THR A 40 15.37 -1.93 -9.39
N VAL A 41 14.93 -1.87 -8.14
CA VAL A 41 15.65 -1.19 -7.05
C VAL A 41 16.07 -2.15 -5.94
N SER A 42 15.97 -3.46 -6.16
CA SER A 42 16.40 -4.51 -5.20
C SER A 42 15.79 -4.33 -3.80
N ILE A 43 14.46 -4.18 -3.73
CA ILE A 43 13.69 -4.17 -2.48
C ILE A 43 12.68 -5.32 -2.49
N PHE A 44 12.22 -5.68 -1.30
CA PHE A 44 11.16 -6.69 -1.17
C PHE A 44 9.79 -6.10 -1.51
N PRO A 45 8.91 -6.86 -2.18
CA PRO A 45 7.51 -6.52 -2.31
C PRO A 45 6.83 -6.31 -0.94
N PRO A 46 5.70 -5.59 -0.89
CA PRO A 46 4.95 -5.46 0.35
C PRO A 46 4.37 -6.81 0.81
N SER A 47 4.13 -6.92 2.09
CA SER A 47 3.42 -8.03 2.72
C SER A 47 2.18 -7.53 3.46
N ALA A 48 1.39 -8.44 4.01
CA ALA A 48 0.26 -8.05 4.86
C ALA A 48 0.66 -7.28 6.13
N THR A 49 1.95 -7.27 6.50
CA THR A 49 2.44 -6.68 7.75
C THR A 49 3.42 -5.53 7.55
N SER A 50 4.00 -5.40 6.35
CA SER A 50 5.04 -4.38 6.12
C SER A 50 5.18 -3.99 4.66
N MET A 51 5.78 -2.82 4.43
CA MET A 51 6.22 -2.36 3.11
C MET A 51 7.50 -1.53 3.21
N THR A 52 8.35 -1.62 2.19
CA THR A 52 9.49 -0.71 2.04
C THR A 52 9.01 0.62 1.46
N VAL A 53 9.34 1.72 2.13
CA VAL A 53 9.06 3.09 1.67
C VAL A 53 10.31 3.63 1.00
N CYS A 54 10.19 3.98 -0.27
CA CYS A 54 11.23 4.61 -1.08
C CYS A 54 11.17 6.13 -0.98
N TYR A 55 12.32 6.80 -0.87
CA TYR A 55 12.41 8.26 -0.91
C TYR A 55 13.81 8.73 -1.35
N GLY A 56 13.95 10.03 -1.59
CA GLY A 56 15.21 10.62 -1.99
C GLY A 56 15.61 10.34 -3.43
N PHE A 57 14.65 10.20 -4.32
CA PHE A 57 14.77 9.90 -5.75
C PHE A 57 15.33 8.51 -6.07
N VAL A 58 14.66 7.79 -6.94
CA VAL A 58 15.04 6.45 -7.43
C VAL A 58 15.29 5.47 -6.29
N CYS A 59 14.53 5.62 -5.18
CA CYS A 59 14.65 4.76 -4.01
C CYS A 59 16.06 4.72 -3.40
N ARG A 60 16.81 5.85 -3.45
CA ARG A 60 18.15 5.93 -2.83
C ARG A 60 18.11 5.79 -1.32
N ARG A 61 17.01 6.20 -0.70
CA ARG A 61 16.73 5.99 0.72
C ARG A 61 15.53 5.09 0.89
N ARG A 62 15.54 4.32 1.96
CA ARG A 62 14.53 3.31 2.24
C ARG A 62 14.25 3.30 3.74
N GLU A 63 12.99 3.10 4.08
CA GLU A 63 12.53 2.87 5.45
C GLU A 63 11.51 1.74 5.44
N LEU A 64 11.51 0.91 6.46
CA LEU A 64 10.51 -0.13 6.61
C LEU A 64 9.31 0.42 7.40
N LEU A 65 8.14 0.37 6.80
CA LEU A 65 6.89 0.58 7.51
C LEU A 65 6.32 -0.76 7.93
N ASP A 66 6.43 -1.08 9.22
CA ASP A 66 5.71 -2.18 9.85
C ASP A 66 4.33 -1.69 10.29
N PHE A 67 3.27 -2.34 9.79
CA PHE A 67 1.90 -1.99 10.11
C PHE A 67 1.51 -2.53 11.48
N THR A 68 1.30 -1.63 12.42
CA THR A 68 0.78 -1.96 13.74
C THR A 68 -0.73 -2.27 13.70
N PRO A 69 -1.30 -2.93 14.72
CA PRO A 69 -2.76 -3.08 14.85
C PRO A 69 -3.50 -1.73 14.82
N ALA A 70 -2.89 -0.65 15.36
CA ALA A 70 -3.44 0.70 15.32
C ALA A 70 -3.46 1.27 13.89
N ASP A 71 -2.39 1.06 13.09
CA ASP A 71 -2.32 1.46 11.70
C ASP A 71 -3.40 0.75 10.88
N ARG A 72 -3.55 -0.56 11.06
CA ARG A 72 -4.59 -1.35 10.39
C ARG A 72 -6.00 -0.88 10.76
N SER A 73 -6.24 -0.59 12.04
CA SER A 73 -7.52 -0.05 12.52
C SER A 73 -7.83 1.31 11.89
N ALA A 74 -6.85 2.21 11.84
CA ALA A 74 -7.01 3.53 11.25
C ALA A 74 -7.35 3.44 9.75
N LEU A 75 -6.59 2.64 8.98
CA LEU A 75 -6.83 2.43 7.56
C LEU A 75 -8.17 1.72 7.30
N SER A 76 -8.56 0.74 8.12
CA SER A 76 -9.87 0.08 8.04
C SER A 76 -11.02 1.07 8.26
N LYS A 77 -10.88 2.00 9.22
CA LYS A 77 -11.86 3.07 9.46
C LYS A 77 -11.96 4.02 8.27
N ILE A 78 -10.83 4.41 7.69
CA ILE A 78 -10.76 5.28 6.50
C ILE A 78 -11.46 4.60 5.32
N LEU A 79 -11.06 3.37 4.97
CA LEU A 79 -11.64 2.63 3.84
C LEU A 79 -13.12 2.26 4.09
N GLY A 80 -13.52 2.10 5.36
CA GLY A 80 -14.91 1.92 5.76
C GLY A 80 -15.84 3.04 5.27
N THR A 81 -15.33 4.28 5.14
CA THR A 81 -16.11 5.41 4.60
C THR A 81 -16.39 5.29 3.09
N GLY A 82 -15.65 4.42 2.40
CA GLY A 82 -15.75 4.21 0.95
C GLY A 82 -16.70 3.09 0.52
N ARG A 83 -17.35 2.38 1.46
CA ARG A 83 -18.10 1.14 1.16
C ARG A 83 -19.40 1.32 0.38
N SER A 84 -19.86 2.54 0.13
CA SER A 84 -21.14 2.81 -0.56
C SER A 84 -21.05 2.75 -2.07
N SER A 85 -19.90 3.03 -2.68
CA SER A 85 -19.73 3.03 -4.14
C SER A 85 -18.24 3.04 -4.53
N ALA A 86 -17.94 2.73 -5.80
CA ALA A 86 -16.60 2.84 -6.36
C ALA A 86 -16.03 4.27 -6.24
N ALA A 87 -16.86 5.30 -6.45
CA ALA A 87 -16.45 6.69 -6.28
C ALA A 87 -16.12 7.02 -4.82
N ALA A 88 -16.92 6.53 -3.87
CA ALA A 88 -16.64 6.71 -2.44
C ALA A 88 -15.36 5.97 -2.01
N GLU A 89 -15.10 4.78 -2.56
CA GLU A 89 -13.87 4.04 -2.28
C GLU A 89 -12.64 4.80 -2.80
N ARG A 90 -12.67 5.38 -4.00
CA ARG A 90 -11.59 6.24 -4.49
C ARG A 90 -11.32 7.44 -3.59
N ALA A 91 -12.37 8.09 -3.08
CA ALA A 91 -12.23 9.17 -2.09
C ALA A 91 -11.64 8.68 -0.76
N ALA A 92 -11.96 7.46 -0.34
CA ALA A 92 -11.36 6.84 0.85
C ALA A 92 -9.88 6.48 0.61
N VAL A 93 -9.51 6.03 -0.59
CA VAL A 93 -8.11 5.80 -0.99
C VAL A 93 -7.30 7.10 -0.93
N GLN A 94 -7.83 8.23 -1.38
CA GLN A 94 -7.14 9.52 -1.21
C GLN A 94 -6.81 9.81 0.26
N LYS A 95 -7.76 9.54 1.16
CA LYS A 95 -7.54 9.71 2.62
C LYS A 95 -6.51 8.72 3.17
N ALA A 96 -6.45 7.50 2.63
CA ALA A 96 -5.44 6.51 3.01
C ALA A 96 -4.02 6.94 2.59
N VAL A 97 -3.86 7.55 1.41
CA VAL A 97 -2.58 8.12 0.97
C VAL A 97 -2.17 9.31 1.84
N ILE A 98 -3.10 10.21 2.21
CA ILE A 98 -2.84 11.28 3.17
C ILE A 98 -2.41 10.72 4.54
N TRP A 99 -3.06 9.64 4.99
CA TRP A 99 -2.67 8.95 6.23
C TRP A 99 -1.24 8.43 6.12
N PHE A 100 -0.87 7.80 5.00
CA PHE A 100 0.49 7.32 4.76
C PHE A 100 1.52 8.46 4.84
N ASP A 101 1.27 9.58 4.18
CA ASP A 101 2.13 10.76 4.26
C ASP A 101 2.34 11.23 5.70
N ARG A 102 1.24 11.37 6.44
CA ARG A 102 1.27 11.81 7.85
C ARG A 102 1.97 10.82 8.78
N ARG A 103 1.85 9.53 8.47
CA ARG A 103 2.48 8.44 9.23
C ARG A 103 3.99 8.40 9.00
N MET A 104 4.42 8.60 7.76
CA MET A 104 5.81 8.44 7.36
C MET A 104 6.59 9.74 7.27
N GLY A 105 5.96 10.83 6.90
CA GLY A 105 6.62 12.12 6.68
C GLY A 105 7.53 12.58 7.82
N PRO A 106 7.10 12.56 9.08
CA PRO A 106 7.95 12.92 10.22
C PRO A 106 9.16 11.99 10.40
N ILE A 107 9.02 10.70 10.08
CA ILE A 107 10.07 9.68 10.19
C ILE A 107 11.12 9.87 9.11
N LEU A 108 10.66 10.10 7.87
CA LEU A 108 11.52 10.27 6.71
C LEU A 108 12.10 11.67 6.55
N GLY A 109 11.53 12.66 7.26
CA GLY A 109 11.79 14.08 7.04
C GLY A 109 11.11 14.64 5.77
N THR A 110 10.18 13.88 5.15
CA THR A 110 9.48 14.27 3.92
C THR A 110 8.24 15.12 4.15
N ASN A 111 8.02 15.58 5.37
CA ASN A 111 6.89 16.44 5.75
C ASN A 111 6.94 17.87 5.16
N LYS A 112 7.97 18.18 4.38
CA LYS A 112 8.12 19.41 3.60
C LYS A 112 8.25 19.15 2.11
N ARG A 113 8.00 17.90 1.66
CA ARG A 113 8.13 17.57 0.24
C ARG A 113 7.22 18.45 -0.61
N VAL A 114 7.71 18.78 -1.79
CA VAL A 114 6.98 19.61 -2.77
C VAL A 114 6.30 18.74 -3.82
N ALA A 115 5.26 19.28 -4.47
CA ALA A 115 4.66 18.66 -5.63
C ALA A 115 5.64 18.69 -6.83
N ASN A 116 5.56 17.68 -7.69
CA ASN A 116 6.31 17.58 -8.96
C ASN A 116 7.83 17.72 -8.77
N ALA A 117 8.37 17.23 -7.64
CA ALA A 117 9.83 17.22 -7.44
C ALA A 117 10.51 16.41 -8.56
N ASP A 118 11.39 17.06 -9.30
CA ASP A 118 12.07 16.51 -10.47
C ASP A 118 13.59 16.43 -10.26
N ILE A 119 14.31 16.09 -11.32
CA ILE A 119 15.76 15.90 -11.32
C ILE A 119 16.53 17.15 -10.80
N ARG A 120 15.96 18.35 -10.85
CA ARG A 120 16.57 19.56 -10.30
C ARG A 120 16.61 19.55 -8.77
N ALA A 121 15.71 18.79 -8.14
CA ALA A 121 15.68 18.57 -6.70
C ALA A 121 16.38 17.26 -6.27
N PHE A 122 17.17 16.66 -7.17
CA PHE A 122 17.79 15.35 -6.95
C PHE A 122 18.69 15.29 -5.69
N ASP A 123 19.26 16.39 -5.26
CA ASP A 123 20.08 16.47 -4.05
C ASP A 123 19.25 16.61 -2.77
N ASP A 124 17.96 16.94 -2.89
CA ASP A 124 17.05 16.98 -1.75
C ASP A 124 16.54 15.58 -1.42
N MET A 125 17.22 14.97 -0.46
CA MET A 125 16.93 13.61 -0.01
C MET A 125 15.61 13.46 0.75
N HIS A 126 14.86 14.56 0.95
CA HIS A 126 13.57 14.57 1.67
C HIS A 126 12.37 14.68 0.71
N ASN A 127 12.62 14.62 -0.60
CA ASN A 127 11.57 14.58 -1.62
C ASN A 127 11.41 13.18 -2.23
N PHE A 128 10.35 13.02 -3.00
CA PHE A 128 10.05 11.85 -3.81
C PHE A 128 10.10 12.20 -5.28
N ASP A 129 10.65 11.33 -6.12
CA ASP A 129 10.36 11.36 -7.54
C ASP A 129 9.04 10.59 -7.86
N CYS A 130 8.67 10.57 -9.14
CA CYS A 130 7.46 9.86 -9.56
C CYS A 130 7.59 8.32 -9.37
N TRP A 131 8.80 7.76 -9.42
CA TRP A 131 9.04 6.34 -9.17
C TRP A 131 8.88 5.98 -7.69
N ASP A 132 9.39 6.84 -6.78
CA ASP A 132 9.22 6.65 -5.34
C ASP A 132 7.74 6.68 -4.96
N THR A 133 7.00 7.68 -5.44
CA THR A 133 5.57 7.81 -5.16
C THR A 133 4.76 6.68 -5.77
N THR A 134 5.10 6.21 -6.98
CA THR A 134 4.43 5.07 -7.62
C THR A 134 4.64 3.80 -6.82
N ARG A 135 5.88 3.50 -6.40
CA ARG A 135 6.19 2.33 -5.56
C ARG A 135 5.44 2.37 -4.23
N ASN A 136 5.54 3.50 -3.53
CA ASN A 136 4.93 3.66 -2.21
C ASN A 136 3.41 3.55 -2.29
N THR A 137 2.78 4.20 -3.26
CA THR A 137 1.33 4.16 -3.44
C THR A 137 0.87 2.77 -3.85
N THR A 138 1.53 2.13 -4.84
CA THR A 138 1.20 0.76 -5.24
C THR A 138 1.35 -0.21 -4.07
N SER A 139 2.43 -0.10 -3.29
CA SER A 139 2.63 -0.94 -2.10
C SER A 139 1.53 -0.77 -1.07
N LEU A 140 1.14 0.47 -0.75
CA LEU A 140 0.04 0.74 0.16
C LEU A 140 -1.28 0.13 -0.35
N LEU A 141 -1.59 0.32 -1.64
CA LEU A 141 -2.80 -0.22 -2.26
C LEU A 141 -2.83 -1.75 -2.22
N LEU A 142 -1.70 -2.41 -2.49
CA LEU A 142 -1.57 -3.87 -2.40
C LEU A 142 -1.80 -4.37 -0.98
N VAL A 143 -1.28 -3.70 0.04
CA VAL A 143 -1.55 -4.02 1.45
C VAL A 143 -3.04 -3.85 1.77
N LEU A 144 -3.67 -2.77 1.32
CA LEU A 144 -5.11 -2.55 1.52
C LEU A 144 -5.97 -3.61 0.82
N GLN A 145 -5.56 -4.05 -0.37
CA GLN A 145 -6.20 -5.14 -1.10
C GLN A 145 -6.05 -6.47 -0.36
N GLU A 146 -4.85 -6.80 0.12
CA GLU A 146 -4.57 -8.01 0.91
C GLU A 146 -5.40 -8.06 2.19
N TRP A 147 -5.62 -6.92 2.82
CA TRP A 147 -6.52 -6.83 3.98
C TRP A 147 -8.01 -6.91 3.65
N GLY A 148 -8.38 -7.02 2.36
CA GLY A 148 -9.77 -7.06 1.90
C GLY A 148 -10.51 -5.73 2.07
N LEU A 149 -9.79 -4.61 2.11
CA LEU A 149 -10.36 -3.27 2.30
C LEU A 149 -10.83 -2.62 1.00
N LEU A 150 -10.35 -3.09 -0.17
CA LEU A 150 -10.80 -2.64 -1.49
C LEU A 150 -11.96 -3.52 -1.98
N LYS A 151 -13.18 -2.97 -1.95
CA LYS A 151 -14.40 -3.66 -2.37
C LYS A 151 -14.68 -3.53 -3.86
N TYR A 152 -14.53 -2.33 -4.39
CA TYR A 152 -14.91 -1.98 -5.77
C TYR A 152 -13.74 -2.00 -6.73
N HIS A 153 -12.51 -1.95 -6.24
CA HIS A 153 -11.31 -1.92 -7.06
C HIS A 153 -10.37 -3.09 -6.77
N VAL A 154 -9.49 -3.35 -7.72
CA VAL A 154 -8.24 -4.11 -7.54
C VAL A 154 -7.07 -3.20 -7.89
N VAL A 155 -5.89 -3.53 -7.39
CA VAL A 155 -4.66 -2.83 -7.78
C VAL A 155 -4.28 -3.25 -9.18
N GLY A 156 -4.15 -2.26 -10.08
CA GLY A 156 -3.72 -2.45 -11.45
C GLY A 156 -2.20 -2.34 -11.60
N ASP A 157 -1.75 -2.53 -12.84
CA ASP A 157 -0.36 -2.29 -13.19
C ASP A 157 -0.03 -0.80 -13.12
N PRO A 158 1.16 -0.42 -12.65
CA PRO A 158 1.60 0.95 -12.70
C PRO A 158 1.66 1.45 -14.14
N HIS A 159 1.29 2.70 -14.37
CA HIS A 159 1.25 3.25 -15.71
C HIS A 159 2.27 4.35 -15.89
N TYR A 160 2.83 4.39 -17.10
CA TYR A 160 3.84 5.37 -17.53
C TYR A 160 3.28 6.24 -18.64
N ARG A 161 3.59 7.53 -18.61
CA ARG A 161 3.38 8.47 -19.73
C ARG A 161 4.62 9.30 -19.95
N GLY A 162 4.63 10.02 -21.04
CA GLY A 162 5.71 10.93 -21.43
C GLY A 162 6.46 10.42 -22.64
N ASN A 163 6.96 11.39 -23.40
CA ASN A 163 7.75 11.14 -24.59
C ASN A 163 8.80 12.25 -24.73
N ALA A 164 10.05 11.92 -24.48
CA ALA A 164 11.16 12.88 -24.56
C ALA A 164 11.33 13.50 -25.94
N LEU A 165 10.92 12.81 -27.02
CA LEU A 165 11.02 13.33 -28.40
C LEU A 165 10.09 14.53 -28.66
N VAL A 166 9.01 14.65 -27.89
CA VAL A 166 8.06 15.77 -27.97
C VAL A 166 8.06 16.59 -26.67
N LEU A 167 9.15 16.53 -25.90
CA LEU A 167 9.37 17.27 -24.66
C LEU A 167 8.32 17.00 -23.56
N GLN A 168 7.67 15.86 -23.62
CA GLN A 168 6.79 15.41 -22.55
C GLN A 168 7.60 14.74 -21.44
N LEU A 169 7.52 15.28 -20.22
CA LEU A 169 8.26 14.74 -19.09
C LEU A 169 7.79 13.32 -18.76
N PRO A 170 8.73 12.38 -18.57
CA PRO A 170 8.41 11.04 -18.09
C PRO A 170 7.70 11.10 -16.74
N HIS A 171 6.61 10.36 -16.59
CA HIS A 171 5.87 10.29 -15.34
C HIS A 171 5.19 8.94 -15.16
N ASN A 172 5.18 8.45 -13.91
CA ASN A 172 4.58 7.17 -13.52
C ASN A 172 3.52 7.40 -12.46
N THR A 173 2.60 6.45 -12.35
CA THR A 173 1.55 6.49 -11.32
C THR A 173 1.08 5.09 -10.96
N ALA A 174 0.59 4.94 -9.72
CA ALA A 174 -0.16 3.77 -9.29
C ALA A 174 -1.56 3.76 -9.92
N VAL A 175 -2.15 2.57 -10.08
CA VAL A 175 -3.44 2.38 -10.74
C VAL A 175 -4.38 1.52 -9.90
N LEU A 176 -5.65 1.90 -9.89
CA LEU A 176 -6.77 1.08 -9.44
C LEU A 176 -7.62 0.69 -10.65
N VAL A 177 -8.10 -0.54 -10.71
CA VAL A 177 -9.03 -1.03 -11.74
C VAL A 177 -10.39 -1.26 -11.11
N ASP A 178 -11.41 -0.57 -11.58
CA ASP A 178 -12.79 -0.78 -11.16
C ASP A 178 -13.25 -2.20 -11.57
N ARG A 179 -13.72 -2.98 -10.61
CA ARG A 179 -14.09 -4.40 -10.82
C ARG A 179 -15.26 -4.55 -11.79
N ALA A 180 -16.21 -3.63 -11.74
CA ALA A 180 -17.46 -3.70 -12.52
C ALA A 180 -17.26 -3.17 -13.95
N THR A 181 -16.62 -2.01 -14.09
CA THR A 181 -16.49 -1.32 -15.38
C THR A 181 -15.18 -1.58 -16.08
N ARG A 182 -14.20 -2.18 -15.39
CA ARG A 182 -12.80 -2.37 -15.86
C ARG A 182 -12.09 -1.05 -16.16
N THR A 183 -12.67 0.08 -15.75
CA THR A 183 -12.05 1.39 -15.90
C THR A 183 -10.83 1.50 -14.99
N GLU A 184 -9.72 1.94 -15.55
CA GLU A 184 -8.48 2.21 -14.82
C GLU A 184 -8.49 3.65 -14.30
N TRP A 185 -8.05 3.81 -13.05
CA TRP A 185 -7.97 5.07 -12.32
C TRP A 185 -6.57 5.25 -11.76
N VAL A 186 -5.93 6.36 -12.09
CA VAL A 186 -4.64 6.69 -11.48
C VAL A 186 -4.82 7.11 -10.02
N VAL A 187 -3.79 6.86 -9.22
CA VAL A 187 -3.63 7.38 -7.86
C VAL A 187 -2.26 8.06 -7.81
N ASP A 188 -2.23 9.31 -8.23
CA ASP A 188 -1.00 10.05 -8.49
C ASP A 188 -0.65 10.95 -7.31
N MET A 189 0.29 10.51 -6.50
CA MET A 189 0.78 11.20 -5.32
C MET A 189 1.86 12.24 -5.66
N TRP A 190 2.59 12.09 -6.77
CA TRP A 190 3.72 12.95 -7.11
C TRP A 190 3.32 14.39 -7.43
N THR A 191 2.13 14.56 -8.03
CA THR A 191 1.58 15.86 -8.40
C THR A 191 1.14 16.71 -7.19
N ARG A 192 1.26 16.19 -5.97
CA ARG A 192 0.75 16.82 -4.74
C ARG A 192 1.85 16.99 -3.70
N ALA A 193 1.76 18.06 -2.94
CA ALA A 193 2.63 18.31 -1.79
C ALA A 193 2.28 17.38 -0.61
N TYR A 194 3.09 17.45 0.43
CA TYR A 194 2.89 16.64 1.64
C TYR A 194 1.46 16.76 2.21
N ALA A 195 0.89 15.60 2.51
CA ALA A 195 -0.45 15.44 3.11
C ALA A 195 -1.61 16.07 2.30
N GLU A 196 -1.39 16.40 1.03
CA GLU A 196 -2.47 16.73 0.10
C GLU A 196 -3.06 15.45 -0.52
N PRO A 197 -4.36 15.46 -0.89
CA PRO A 197 -4.97 14.30 -1.54
C PRO A 197 -4.32 14.04 -2.90
N PRO A 198 -3.95 12.78 -3.22
CA PRO A 198 -3.42 12.43 -4.54
C PRO A 198 -4.46 12.71 -5.63
N ASP A 199 -3.99 12.95 -6.86
CA ASP A 199 -4.89 12.99 -8.00
C ASP A 199 -5.46 11.60 -8.27
N VAL A 200 -6.80 11.50 -8.28
CA VAL A 200 -7.51 10.28 -8.68
C VAL A 200 -8.46 10.62 -9.82
N LYS A 201 -8.10 10.13 -11.01
CA LYS A 201 -8.84 10.40 -12.25
C LYS A 201 -8.73 9.20 -13.21
N PRO A 202 -9.63 9.08 -14.22
CA PRO A 202 -9.50 8.02 -15.23
C PRO A 202 -8.13 8.07 -15.92
N LEU A 203 -7.50 6.89 -16.11
CA LEU A 203 -6.19 6.75 -16.75
C LEU A 203 -6.15 7.43 -18.12
N MET A 204 -7.18 7.25 -18.96
CA MET A 204 -7.24 7.86 -20.28
C MET A 204 -7.29 9.40 -20.26
N LYS A 205 -7.80 9.98 -19.17
CA LYS A 205 -7.72 11.44 -18.97
C LYS A 205 -6.31 11.83 -18.57
N TRP A 206 -5.71 11.10 -17.62
CA TRP A 206 -4.36 11.37 -17.13
C TRP A 206 -3.29 11.29 -18.24
N ILE A 207 -3.39 10.29 -19.15
CA ILE A 207 -2.46 10.15 -20.29
C ILE A 207 -2.47 11.39 -21.21
N LYS A 208 -3.61 12.07 -21.34
CA LYS A 208 -3.78 13.25 -22.21
C LYS A 208 -3.36 14.56 -21.54
N GLU A 209 -3.15 14.56 -20.24
CA GLU A 209 -2.66 15.74 -19.49
C GLU A 209 -1.14 15.77 -19.58
N ASN A 210 -0.59 16.81 -20.20
CA ASN A 210 0.84 17.10 -20.28
C ASN A 210 1.10 18.53 -19.82
#